data_e7ea9ef11cd2b82bfdbaab0ff5c59234
#
_entry.id   e7ea9ef11cd2b82bfdbaab0ff5c59234
#
_cell.length_a   1.000
_cell.length_b   1.000
_cell.length_c   1.000
_cell.angle_alpha   90.00
_cell.angle_beta   90.00
_cell.angle_gamma   90.00
#
_symmetry.space_group_name_H-M   'P 1'
#
loop_
_entity.id
_entity.type
_entity.pdbx_description
1 polymer ?
#
loop_
_entity_poly.entity_id
_entity_poly.type
_entity_poly.pdbx_seq_one_letter_code
_entity_poly.pdbx_strand_id
1 'polypeptide(L)'
;MVSFVGEPHYAAWGSGGSIHAGAVVGGNMTVVDKVPPDMLHMVDPHWYQFPPMNPLWHALLGFVIGVLGFVSIAGNGMVIYIFSSTKSLKTPSNLLVVNLAFSDFFMMLAMSPAMVINCYYETWVLGPLFCELYAMFGSLFGCISIWTMTMIALDRYNVIVKGLSAKPLTKKSAMIQILALWTFSIIWVIFPFFGWNRYVPEGNMTACGTDYLNKEWLSRSYILVYSVFVYFLPLLVIIYSYFFIVQAVAAHEKGMRDQAKKMNVASLRSSEAQQTSAECKLAKIALMTISLWFVAWTPYLVINYAGIFETKKISPLATIWGSLFAKANAVYNPIVYGISHPKYRAVLLEKFPTLACAPPPPEDTASAVSATTNVTEEKPAA
;
A
#
# COMPACT_ATOMS: atom_id res chain seq x y z
N MET A 1 -58.41 7.94 2.73
CA MET A 1 -58.03 9.12 3.54
C MET A 1 -56.81 8.70 4.35
N VAL A 2 -55.67 9.16 3.93
CA VAL A 2 -54.37 8.85 4.52
C VAL A 2 -53.91 10.13 5.19
N SER A 3 -53.67 10.11 6.48
CA SER A 3 -53.04 11.23 7.17
C SER A 3 -51.61 10.84 7.57
N PHE A 4 -50.67 11.47 6.92
CA PHE A 4 -49.27 11.53 7.33
C PHE A 4 -49.11 12.73 8.28
N VAL A 5 -48.59 12.53 9.48
CA VAL A 5 -47.88 13.53 10.25
C VAL A 5 -46.90 12.82 11.16
N GLY A 6 -45.62 13.08 10.98
CA GLY A 6 -44.55 12.68 11.87
C GLY A 6 -43.32 13.55 11.56
N GLU A 7 -43.19 14.64 12.34
CA GLU A 7 -42.06 15.57 12.25
C GLU A 7 -40.76 14.95 12.73
N PRO A 8 -39.61 15.33 12.18
CA PRO A 8 -38.31 14.92 12.69
C PRO A 8 -37.86 15.83 13.86
N HIS A 9 -37.73 15.23 15.03
CA HIS A 9 -37.11 15.90 16.17
C HIS A 9 -35.58 16.05 15.95
N TYR A 10 -35.15 17.25 15.64
CA TYR A 10 -33.76 17.67 15.82
C TYR A 10 -33.51 17.90 17.31
N ALA A 11 -32.70 17.05 17.94
CA ALA A 11 -32.26 17.26 19.31
C ALA A 11 -31.22 18.40 19.34
N ALA A 12 -31.57 19.47 20.04
CA ALA A 12 -30.73 20.62 20.32
C ALA A 12 -29.54 20.24 21.20
N TRP A 13 -28.40 20.82 20.91
CA TRP A 13 -27.21 20.80 21.78
C TRP A 13 -27.53 21.65 23.04
N GLY A 14 -27.74 20.95 24.14
CA GLY A 14 -27.97 21.53 25.48
C GLY A 14 -26.96 21.01 26.46
N SER A 15 -26.34 21.95 27.13
CA SER A 15 -25.39 21.87 28.24
C SER A 15 -25.74 20.89 29.35
N GLY A 16 -24.70 20.16 29.82
CA GLY A 16 -24.53 19.72 31.22
C GLY A 16 -25.73 19.04 31.90
N GLY A 17 -25.96 17.78 31.62
CA GLY A 17 -26.84 16.93 32.41
C GLY A 17 -26.08 15.69 32.87
N SER A 18 -25.89 15.54 34.18
CA SER A 18 -25.40 14.32 34.81
C SER A 18 -26.28 13.14 34.39
N ILE A 19 -25.74 12.23 33.63
CA ILE A 19 -26.39 10.95 33.32
C ILE A 19 -26.39 10.14 34.61
N HIS A 20 -27.54 9.94 35.19
CA HIS A 20 -27.77 8.95 36.24
C HIS A 20 -27.31 7.59 35.70
N ALA A 21 -26.22 7.09 36.26
CA ALA A 21 -25.80 5.72 36.12
C ALA A 21 -26.90 4.84 36.75
N GLY A 22 -27.79 4.30 35.94
CA GLY A 22 -28.64 3.19 36.32
C GLY A 22 -27.71 2.06 36.76
N ALA A 23 -27.85 1.61 38.00
CA ALA A 23 -27.12 0.51 38.59
C ALA A 23 -27.22 -0.73 37.68
N VAL A 24 -26.21 -1.00 36.87
CA VAL A 24 -26.06 -2.27 36.17
C VAL A 24 -25.61 -3.28 37.21
N VAL A 25 -26.50 -4.23 37.46
CA VAL A 25 -26.22 -5.44 38.23
C VAL A 25 -24.92 -6.06 37.71
N GLY A 26 -23.92 -6.15 38.57
CA GLY A 26 -22.58 -6.74 38.50
C GLY A 26 -22.17 -7.65 37.34
N GLY A 27 -22.21 -7.18 36.10
CA GLY A 27 -21.54 -7.81 34.96
C GLY A 27 -20.25 -7.07 34.65
N ASN A 28 -19.15 -7.79 34.43
CA ASN A 28 -17.90 -7.18 33.99
C ASN A 28 -18.13 -6.43 32.67
N MET A 29 -17.74 -5.16 32.59
CA MET A 29 -17.76 -4.37 31.36
C MET A 29 -16.90 -5.04 30.29
N THR A 30 -17.31 -4.93 29.04
CA THR A 30 -16.63 -5.52 27.88
C THR A 30 -16.24 -4.47 26.84
N VAL A 31 -15.38 -4.83 25.90
CA VAL A 31 -15.00 -3.96 24.78
C VAL A 31 -16.19 -3.61 23.87
N VAL A 32 -17.31 -4.34 23.99
CA VAL A 32 -18.52 -4.16 23.16
C VAL A 32 -19.51 -3.16 23.79
N ASP A 33 -19.40 -2.82 25.07
CA ASP A 33 -20.41 -2.02 25.81
C ASP A 33 -20.61 -0.61 25.23
N LYS A 34 -19.63 -0.06 24.52
CA LYS A 34 -19.74 1.23 23.83
C LYS A 34 -20.26 1.14 22.39
N VAL A 35 -20.48 -0.06 21.88
CA VAL A 35 -20.95 -0.26 20.50
C VAL A 35 -22.39 0.21 20.36
N PRO A 36 -22.73 1.04 19.37
CA PRO A 36 -24.08 1.50 19.12
C PRO A 36 -25.06 0.34 18.92
N PRO A 37 -26.32 0.45 19.37
CA PRO A 37 -27.31 -0.63 19.29
C PRO A 37 -27.55 -1.16 17.86
N ASP A 38 -27.49 -0.30 16.85
CA ASP A 38 -27.65 -0.65 15.43
C ASP A 38 -26.47 -1.44 14.87
N MET A 39 -25.32 -1.47 15.57
CA MET A 39 -24.13 -2.23 15.19
C MET A 39 -24.01 -3.60 15.88
N LEU A 40 -24.75 -3.83 16.98
CA LEU A 40 -24.58 -5.04 17.81
C LEU A 40 -24.80 -6.35 17.04
N HIS A 41 -25.67 -6.35 16.04
CA HIS A 41 -25.93 -7.53 15.20
C HIS A 41 -24.74 -7.95 14.33
N MET A 42 -23.74 -7.07 14.15
CA MET A 42 -22.51 -7.33 13.40
C MET A 42 -21.37 -7.81 14.30
N VAL A 43 -21.48 -7.66 15.62
CA VAL A 43 -20.40 -7.97 16.56
C VAL A 43 -20.37 -9.46 16.86
N ASP A 44 -19.22 -10.11 16.66
CA ASP A 44 -19.04 -11.52 16.99
C ASP A 44 -19.02 -11.73 18.52
N PRO A 45 -19.68 -12.81 19.04
CA PRO A 45 -19.68 -13.16 20.46
C PRO A 45 -18.29 -13.29 21.09
N HIS A 46 -17.27 -13.56 20.32
CA HIS A 46 -15.89 -13.63 20.76
C HIS A 46 -15.41 -12.37 21.50
N TRP A 47 -15.89 -11.20 21.10
CA TRP A 47 -15.42 -9.93 21.67
C TRP A 47 -15.97 -9.63 23.06
N TYR A 48 -17.12 -10.19 23.44
CA TYR A 48 -17.72 -10.00 24.80
C TYR A 48 -16.88 -10.57 25.96
N GLN A 49 -15.88 -11.40 25.65
CA GLN A 49 -15.00 -11.97 26.68
C GLN A 49 -13.83 -11.05 27.09
N PHE A 50 -13.65 -9.92 26.40
CA PHE A 50 -12.55 -8.99 26.68
C PHE A 50 -13.04 -7.76 27.42
N PRO A 51 -12.29 -7.31 28.45
CA PRO A 51 -12.60 -6.06 29.14
C PRO A 51 -12.39 -4.86 28.19
N PRO A 52 -12.97 -3.69 28.52
CA PRO A 52 -12.71 -2.45 27.79
C PRO A 52 -11.21 -2.18 27.73
N MET A 53 -10.77 -1.69 26.58
CA MET A 53 -9.36 -1.31 26.44
C MET A 53 -9.07 0.01 27.16
N ASN A 54 -7.84 0.15 27.64
CA ASN A 54 -7.40 1.43 28.21
C ASN A 54 -7.53 2.54 27.14
N PRO A 55 -8.16 3.68 27.45
CA PRO A 55 -8.32 4.82 26.53
C PRO A 55 -7.02 5.31 25.90
N LEU A 56 -5.89 5.13 26.58
CA LEU A 56 -4.57 5.47 26.04
C LEU A 56 -4.24 4.69 24.75
N TRP A 57 -4.68 3.44 24.63
CA TRP A 57 -4.50 2.68 23.39
C TRP A 57 -5.30 3.27 22.22
N HIS A 58 -6.51 3.74 22.47
CA HIS A 58 -7.32 4.42 21.46
C HIS A 58 -6.69 5.75 21.04
N ALA A 59 -6.21 6.54 22.00
CA ALA A 59 -5.52 7.81 21.73
C ALA A 59 -4.24 7.59 20.92
N LEU A 60 -3.41 6.61 21.32
CA LEU A 60 -2.19 6.26 20.60
C LEU A 60 -2.48 5.77 19.19
N LEU A 61 -3.46 4.89 19.03
CA LEU A 61 -3.88 4.36 17.72
C LEU A 61 -4.40 5.47 16.83
N GLY A 62 -5.27 6.35 17.34
CA GLY A 62 -5.80 7.50 16.60
C GLY A 62 -4.69 8.46 16.15
N PHE A 63 -3.72 8.75 17.03
CA PHE A 63 -2.56 9.58 16.70
C PHE A 63 -1.70 8.93 15.60
N VAL A 64 -1.33 7.66 15.75
CA VAL A 64 -0.48 6.96 14.79
C VAL A 64 -1.16 6.86 13.43
N ILE A 65 -2.43 6.47 13.36
CA ILE A 65 -3.15 6.37 12.08
C ILE A 65 -3.36 7.75 11.43
N GLY A 66 -3.53 8.79 12.23
CA GLY A 66 -3.61 10.17 11.73
C GLY A 66 -2.31 10.62 11.07
N VAL A 67 -1.17 10.35 11.70
CA VAL A 67 0.17 10.63 11.13
C VAL A 67 0.41 9.80 9.87
N LEU A 68 0.14 8.49 9.90
CA LEU A 68 0.28 7.63 8.72
C LEU A 68 -0.62 8.08 7.58
N GLY A 69 -1.85 8.49 7.89
CA GLY A 69 -2.79 9.04 6.90
C GLY A 69 -2.25 10.30 6.23
N PHE A 70 -1.80 11.26 7.03
CA PHE A 70 -1.22 12.50 6.51
C PHE A 70 0.00 12.22 5.61
N VAL A 71 0.96 11.42 6.07
CA VAL A 71 2.18 11.08 5.32
C VAL A 71 1.85 10.33 4.03
N SER A 72 0.90 9.39 4.08
CA SER A 72 0.47 8.64 2.90
C SER A 72 -0.22 9.52 1.87
N ILE A 73 -1.19 10.35 2.28
CA ILE A 73 -1.94 11.22 1.39
C ILE A 73 -0.99 12.25 0.74
N ALA A 74 -0.14 12.91 1.54
CA ALA A 74 0.83 13.87 1.01
C ALA A 74 1.87 13.18 0.10
N GLY A 75 2.44 12.07 0.55
CA GLY A 75 3.50 11.36 -0.19
C GLY A 75 3.01 10.76 -1.50
N ASN A 76 1.89 10.03 -1.49
CA ASN A 76 1.33 9.44 -2.71
C ASN A 76 0.76 10.52 -3.64
N GLY A 77 0.19 11.60 -3.10
CA GLY A 77 -0.22 12.77 -3.89
C GLY A 77 0.97 13.40 -4.64
N MET A 78 2.13 13.53 -4.00
CA MET A 78 3.37 13.97 -4.65
C MET A 78 3.86 12.99 -5.71
N VAL A 79 3.78 11.68 -5.46
CA VAL A 79 4.12 10.66 -6.48
C VAL A 79 3.23 10.82 -7.70
N ILE A 80 1.91 10.88 -7.52
CA ILE A 80 0.95 11.06 -8.62
C ILE A 80 1.26 12.34 -9.40
N TYR A 81 1.45 13.46 -8.69
CA TYR A 81 1.76 14.75 -9.31
C TYR A 81 3.04 14.72 -10.15
N ILE A 82 4.16 14.24 -9.58
CA ILE A 82 5.48 14.24 -10.23
C ILE A 82 5.48 13.31 -11.45
N PHE A 83 4.99 12.07 -11.33
CA PHE A 83 4.97 11.13 -12.44
C PHE A 83 3.99 11.56 -13.55
N SER A 84 2.92 12.26 -13.20
CA SER A 84 1.93 12.73 -14.17
C SER A 84 2.32 14.05 -14.84
N SER A 85 3.09 14.92 -14.19
CA SER A 85 3.48 16.24 -14.74
C SER A 85 4.79 16.21 -15.52
N THR A 86 5.74 15.31 -15.19
CA THR A 86 7.10 15.29 -15.74
C THR A 86 7.20 14.43 -17.00
N LYS A 87 7.50 15.03 -18.15
CA LYS A 87 7.56 14.33 -19.45
C LYS A 87 8.47 13.10 -19.45
N SER A 88 9.66 13.20 -18.83
CA SER A 88 10.65 12.11 -18.76
C SER A 88 10.22 10.92 -17.91
N LEU A 89 9.20 11.09 -17.05
CA LEU A 89 8.64 10.06 -16.19
C LEU A 89 7.35 9.43 -16.75
N LYS A 90 6.79 9.95 -17.86
CA LYS A 90 5.56 9.44 -18.49
C LYS A 90 5.81 8.19 -19.33
N THR A 91 6.32 7.13 -18.71
CA THR A 91 6.54 5.83 -19.36
C THR A 91 5.39 4.86 -19.08
N PRO A 92 5.18 3.82 -19.92
CA PRO A 92 4.18 2.78 -19.67
C PRO A 92 4.37 2.08 -18.30
N SER A 93 5.58 1.75 -17.94
CA SER A 93 5.90 1.13 -16.63
C SER A 93 5.55 2.05 -15.46
N ASN A 94 5.74 3.35 -15.60
CA ASN A 94 5.42 4.31 -14.55
C ASN A 94 3.90 4.54 -14.39
N LEU A 95 3.06 4.14 -15.34
CA LEU A 95 1.61 4.11 -15.13
C LEU A 95 1.23 3.13 -14.01
N LEU A 96 1.95 2.03 -13.86
CA LEU A 96 1.75 1.10 -12.75
C LEU A 96 2.15 1.75 -11.41
N VAL A 97 3.22 2.54 -11.39
CA VAL A 97 3.65 3.29 -10.19
C VAL A 97 2.58 4.33 -9.80
N VAL A 98 2.02 5.03 -10.78
CA VAL A 98 0.92 6.00 -10.55
C VAL A 98 -0.33 5.28 -10.03
N ASN A 99 -0.67 4.10 -10.61
CA ASN A 99 -1.81 3.30 -10.14
C ASN A 99 -1.63 2.83 -8.70
N LEU A 100 -0.42 2.41 -8.32
CA LEU A 100 -0.10 2.03 -6.95
C LEU A 100 -0.27 3.22 -5.99
N ALA A 101 0.30 4.37 -6.33
CA ALA A 101 0.18 5.58 -5.53
C ALA A 101 -1.29 6.07 -5.43
N PHE A 102 -2.07 5.92 -6.49
CA PHE A 102 -3.50 6.23 -6.49
C PHE A 102 -4.26 5.33 -5.51
N SER A 103 -4.02 4.03 -5.54
CA SER A 103 -4.61 3.07 -4.60
C SER A 103 -4.28 3.42 -3.16
N ASP A 104 -3.01 3.65 -2.84
CA ASP A 104 -2.55 3.96 -1.48
C ASP A 104 -3.09 5.32 -0.98
N PHE A 105 -3.17 6.32 -1.87
CA PHE A 105 -3.74 7.64 -1.57
C PHE A 105 -5.21 7.52 -1.15
N PHE A 106 -6.04 6.85 -1.97
CA PHE A 106 -7.47 6.73 -1.69
C PHE A 106 -7.78 5.77 -0.54
N MET A 107 -6.97 4.74 -0.32
CA MET A 107 -7.08 3.89 0.85
C MET A 107 -6.98 4.71 2.13
N MET A 108 -5.94 5.51 2.27
CA MET A 108 -5.73 6.28 3.48
C MET A 108 -6.66 7.50 3.60
N LEU A 109 -7.08 8.08 2.48
CA LEU A 109 -8.09 9.15 2.47
C LEU A 109 -9.44 8.66 3.00
N ALA A 110 -9.84 7.44 2.67
CA ALA A 110 -11.10 6.85 3.14
C ALA A 110 -11.00 6.30 4.58
N MET A 111 -9.86 5.65 4.91
CA MET A 111 -9.77 4.84 6.13
C MET A 111 -9.20 5.60 7.33
N SER A 112 -8.22 6.48 7.14
CA SER A 112 -7.54 7.15 8.24
C SER A 112 -8.46 8.12 9.01
N PRO A 113 -9.23 9.02 8.38
CA PRO A 113 -10.15 9.91 9.10
C PRO A 113 -11.22 9.13 9.88
N ALA A 114 -11.79 8.09 9.27
CA ALA A 114 -12.78 7.24 9.92
C ALA A 114 -12.21 6.58 11.19
N MET A 115 -11.02 6.02 11.09
CA MET A 115 -10.38 5.36 12.23
C MET A 115 -10.00 6.36 13.34
N VAL A 116 -9.55 7.57 13.01
CA VAL A 116 -9.28 8.64 13.98
C VAL A 116 -10.55 9.01 14.75
N ILE A 117 -11.67 9.18 14.04
CA ILE A 117 -12.98 9.47 14.66
C ILE A 117 -13.38 8.34 15.61
N ASN A 118 -13.33 7.10 15.15
CA ASN A 118 -13.72 5.94 15.96
C ASN A 118 -12.79 5.73 17.17
N CYS A 119 -11.51 6.04 17.06
CA CYS A 119 -10.58 6.04 18.18
C CYS A 119 -10.94 7.10 19.22
N TYR A 120 -11.38 8.28 18.81
CA TYR A 120 -11.84 9.35 19.72
C TYR A 120 -13.06 8.91 20.54
N TYR A 121 -14.01 8.22 19.90
CA TYR A 121 -15.20 7.67 20.56
C TYR A 121 -14.99 6.30 21.22
N GLU A 122 -13.81 5.71 21.05
CA GLU A 122 -13.43 4.37 21.54
C GLU A 122 -14.35 3.24 21.01
N THR A 123 -15.06 3.46 19.93
CA THR A 123 -15.94 2.52 19.27
C THR A 123 -16.27 2.97 17.85
N TRP A 124 -16.90 2.11 17.06
CA TRP A 124 -17.40 2.45 15.73
C TRP A 124 -18.69 3.26 15.82
N VAL A 125 -18.69 4.51 15.36
CA VAL A 125 -19.82 5.44 15.41
C VAL A 125 -20.38 5.83 14.05
N LEU A 126 -19.81 5.30 12.96
CA LEU A 126 -20.17 5.71 11.59
C LEU A 126 -21.28 4.84 10.97
N GLY A 127 -21.88 3.95 11.76
CA GLY A 127 -23.00 3.10 11.35
C GLY A 127 -22.60 1.86 10.53
N PRO A 128 -23.56 0.93 10.32
CA PRO A 128 -23.30 -0.37 9.70
C PRO A 128 -22.77 -0.30 8.28
N LEU A 129 -23.43 0.45 7.39
CA LEU A 129 -23.05 0.56 5.99
C LEU A 129 -21.61 1.09 5.83
N PHE A 130 -21.22 2.10 6.63
CA PHE A 130 -19.88 2.65 6.53
C PHE A 130 -18.81 1.69 7.09
N CYS A 131 -19.15 0.81 8.03
CA CYS A 131 -18.32 -0.30 8.49
C CYS A 131 -18.01 -1.26 7.35
N GLU A 132 -19.03 -1.68 6.61
CA GLU A 132 -18.88 -2.55 5.46
C GLU A 132 -18.05 -1.90 4.33
N LEU A 133 -18.34 -0.64 3.99
CA LEU A 133 -17.60 0.11 2.98
C LEU A 133 -16.13 0.33 3.39
N TYR A 134 -15.86 0.61 4.66
CA TYR A 134 -14.52 0.76 5.19
C TYR A 134 -13.70 -0.53 5.01
N ALA A 135 -14.27 -1.67 5.39
CA ALA A 135 -13.63 -2.98 5.23
C ALA A 135 -13.45 -3.34 3.75
N MET A 136 -14.46 -3.06 2.92
CA MET A 136 -14.37 -3.23 1.46
C MET A 136 -13.24 -2.39 0.87
N PHE A 137 -13.09 -1.12 1.23
CA PHE A 137 -12.01 -0.26 0.73
C PHE A 137 -10.63 -0.76 1.14
N GLY A 138 -10.46 -1.22 2.38
CA GLY A 138 -9.21 -1.85 2.83
C GLY A 138 -8.85 -3.06 1.99
N SER A 139 -9.79 -3.94 1.74
CA SER A 139 -9.62 -5.14 0.91
C SER A 139 -9.36 -4.79 -0.55
N LEU A 140 -10.11 -3.83 -1.12
CA LEU A 140 -9.98 -3.38 -2.51
C LEU A 140 -8.60 -2.81 -2.78
N PHE A 141 -8.20 -1.81 -2.02
CA PHE A 141 -6.94 -1.12 -2.24
C PHE A 141 -5.73 -2.01 -1.89
N GLY A 142 -5.85 -2.88 -0.89
CA GLY A 142 -4.84 -3.90 -0.61
C GLY A 142 -4.63 -4.87 -1.78
N CYS A 143 -5.72 -5.33 -2.39
CA CYS A 143 -5.69 -6.19 -3.57
C CYS A 143 -5.08 -5.47 -4.79
N ILE A 144 -5.49 -4.22 -5.05
CA ILE A 144 -4.94 -3.41 -6.13
C ILE A 144 -3.45 -3.18 -5.94
N SER A 145 -2.99 -2.86 -4.72
CA SER A 145 -1.58 -2.64 -4.43
C SER A 145 -0.73 -3.86 -4.75
N ILE A 146 -1.07 -5.04 -4.24
CA ILE A 146 -0.24 -6.24 -4.47
C ILE A 146 -0.22 -6.68 -5.92
N TRP A 147 -1.36 -6.64 -6.63
CA TRP A 147 -1.39 -7.00 -8.04
C TRP A 147 -0.67 -5.98 -8.92
N THR A 148 -0.73 -4.69 -8.56
CA THR A 148 0.08 -3.66 -9.24
C THR A 148 1.58 -3.93 -9.05
N MET A 149 2.01 -4.27 -7.84
CA MET A 149 3.41 -4.65 -7.55
C MET A 149 3.81 -5.92 -8.29
N THR A 150 2.91 -6.91 -8.42
CA THR A 150 3.12 -8.12 -9.20
C THR A 150 3.33 -7.80 -10.67
N MET A 151 2.53 -6.89 -11.24
CA MET A 151 2.72 -6.43 -12.62
C MET A 151 4.04 -5.68 -12.81
N ILE A 152 4.46 -4.86 -11.83
CA ILE A 152 5.77 -4.22 -11.83
C ILE A 152 6.89 -5.27 -11.83
N ALA A 153 6.79 -6.32 -11.02
CA ALA A 153 7.76 -7.41 -10.98
C ALA A 153 7.86 -8.14 -12.32
N LEU A 154 6.72 -8.44 -12.96
CA LEU A 154 6.68 -9.05 -14.30
C LEU A 154 7.24 -8.13 -15.39
N ASP A 155 6.99 -6.83 -15.31
CA ASP A 155 7.57 -5.85 -16.22
C ASP A 155 9.10 -5.83 -16.09
N ARG A 156 9.64 -5.81 -14.86
CA ARG A 156 11.08 -5.92 -14.60
C ARG A 156 11.67 -7.24 -15.10
N TYR A 157 10.98 -8.35 -14.90
CA TYR A 157 11.35 -9.65 -15.47
C TYR A 157 11.44 -9.61 -16.99
N ASN A 158 10.45 -9.06 -17.66
CA ASN A 158 10.46 -8.94 -19.12
C ASN A 158 11.61 -8.08 -19.64
N VAL A 159 11.90 -6.94 -18.99
CA VAL A 159 12.97 -6.03 -19.40
C VAL A 159 14.35 -6.64 -19.14
N ILE A 160 14.59 -7.23 -17.97
CA ILE A 160 15.93 -7.67 -17.55
C ILE A 160 16.26 -9.08 -18.06
N VAL A 161 15.30 -10.02 -17.98
CA VAL A 161 15.55 -11.43 -18.33
C VAL A 161 15.35 -11.69 -19.80
N LYS A 162 14.24 -11.20 -20.38
CA LYS A 162 13.92 -11.42 -21.80
C LYS A 162 14.59 -10.39 -22.72
N GLY A 163 14.89 -9.20 -22.19
CA GLY A 163 15.55 -8.13 -22.95
C GLY A 163 14.84 -7.82 -24.28
N LEU A 164 15.58 -7.83 -25.38
CA LEU A 164 15.06 -7.54 -26.72
C LEU A 164 14.02 -8.55 -27.24
N SER A 165 13.95 -9.76 -26.70
CA SER A 165 12.95 -10.75 -27.09
C SER A 165 11.57 -10.49 -26.49
N ALA A 166 11.48 -9.64 -25.48
CA ALA A 166 10.20 -9.26 -24.88
C ALA A 166 9.49 -8.21 -25.72
N LYS A 167 8.15 -8.33 -25.84
CA LYS A 167 7.35 -7.21 -26.35
C LYS A 167 7.38 -6.09 -25.30
N PRO A 168 7.81 -4.88 -25.64
CA PRO A 168 7.84 -3.78 -24.70
C PRO A 168 6.43 -3.41 -24.23
N LEU A 169 6.29 -3.05 -22.97
CA LEU A 169 5.03 -2.58 -22.41
C LEU A 169 4.61 -1.29 -23.13
N THR A 170 3.41 -1.26 -23.68
CA THR A 170 2.83 -0.06 -24.28
C THR A 170 1.85 0.62 -23.32
N LYS A 171 1.57 1.92 -23.53
CA LYS A 171 0.56 2.63 -22.74
C LYS A 171 -0.81 1.94 -22.79
N LYS A 172 -1.23 1.49 -23.97
CA LYS A 172 -2.50 0.76 -24.17
C LYS A 172 -2.51 -0.53 -23.34
N SER A 173 -1.43 -1.33 -23.40
CA SER A 173 -1.33 -2.58 -22.65
C SER A 173 -1.32 -2.32 -21.14
N ALA A 174 -0.59 -1.31 -20.65
CA ALA A 174 -0.58 -0.94 -19.24
C ALA A 174 -1.98 -0.53 -18.74
N MET A 175 -2.70 0.27 -19.53
CA MET A 175 -4.08 0.68 -19.17
C MET A 175 -5.04 -0.50 -19.14
N ILE A 176 -4.94 -1.44 -20.10
CA ILE A 176 -5.76 -2.66 -20.10
C ILE A 176 -5.45 -3.52 -18.86
N GLN A 177 -4.18 -3.67 -18.52
CA GLN A 177 -3.77 -4.41 -17.32
C GLN A 177 -4.32 -3.75 -16.06
N ILE A 178 -4.23 -2.43 -15.94
CA ILE A 178 -4.79 -1.68 -14.79
C ILE A 178 -6.32 -1.90 -14.73
N LEU A 179 -7.03 -1.75 -15.83
CA LEU A 179 -8.48 -1.96 -15.86
C LEU A 179 -8.87 -3.39 -15.44
N ALA A 180 -8.17 -4.39 -15.99
CA ALA A 180 -8.41 -5.79 -15.64
C ALA A 180 -8.17 -6.05 -14.13
N LEU A 181 -7.12 -5.46 -13.56
CA LEU A 181 -6.77 -5.53 -12.16
C LEU A 181 -7.85 -4.89 -11.27
N TRP A 182 -8.35 -3.71 -11.63
CA TRP A 182 -9.44 -3.05 -10.91
C TRP A 182 -10.73 -3.89 -10.96
N THR A 183 -11.09 -4.39 -12.14
CA THR A 183 -12.26 -5.27 -12.31
C THR A 183 -12.13 -6.53 -11.46
N PHE A 184 -10.98 -7.21 -11.51
CA PHE A 184 -10.69 -8.38 -10.69
C PHE A 184 -10.81 -8.09 -9.20
N SER A 185 -10.22 -6.99 -8.72
CA SER A 185 -10.27 -6.60 -7.30
C SER A 185 -11.68 -6.27 -6.84
N ILE A 186 -12.46 -5.54 -7.64
CA ILE A 186 -13.85 -5.21 -7.34
C ILE A 186 -14.70 -6.49 -7.22
N ILE A 187 -14.55 -7.44 -8.15
CA ILE A 187 -15.30 -8.71 -8.11
C ILE A 187 -15.04 -9.44 -6.77
N TRP A 188 -13.80 -9.48 -6.31
CA TRP A 188 -13.49 -10.14 -5.03
C TRP A 188 -14.13 -9.46 -3.83
N VAL A 189 -14.06 -8.14 -3.74
CA VAL A 189 -14.48 -7.42 -2.53
C VAL A 189 -15.98 -7.18 -2.43
N ILE A 190 -16.75 -7.45 -3.48
CA ILE A 190 -18.21 -7.35 -3.42
C ILE A 190 -18.88 -8.64 -2.92
N PHE A 191 -18.22 -9.79 -2.97
CA PHE A 191 -18.80 -11.07 -2.52
C PHE A 191 -19.32 -11.07 -1.08
N PRO A 192 -18.65 -10.42 -0.09
CA PRO A 192 -19.18 -10.35 1.27
C PRO A 192 -20.58 -9.68 1.36
N PHE A 193 -20.91 -8.75 0.47
CA PHE A 193 -22.26 -8.16 0.41
C PHE A 193 -23.34 -9.13 -0.11
N PHE A 194 -22.93 -10.23 -0.74
CA PHE A 194 -23.81 -11.28 -1.24
C PHE A 194 -23.78 -12.55 -0.37
N GLY A 195 -23.19 -12.46 0.82
CA GLY A 195 -23.21 -13.54 1.81
C GLY A 195 -22.07 -14.56 1.70
N TRP A 196 -21.09 -14.37 0.79
CA TRP A 196 -19.87 -15.16 0.83
C TRP A 196 -18.85 -14.48 1.75
N ASN A 197 -18.97 -14.70 3.06
CA ASN A 197 -18.43 -13.92 4.19
C ASN A 197 -19.25 -12.64 4.44
N ARG A 198 -18.81 -11.78 5.33
CA ARG A 198 -19.36 -10.46 5.63
C ARG A 198 -18.28 -9.54 6.19
N TYR A 199 -18.54 -8.23 6.21
CA TYR A 199 -17.71 -7.23 6.84
C TYR A 199 -18.27 -6.87 8.21
N VAL A 200 -17.42 -6.86 9.25
CA VAL A 200 -17.84 -6.71 10.66
C VAL A 200 -16.84 -5.86 11.44
N PRO A 201 -17.28 -5.27 12.57
CA PRO A 201 -16.36 -4.66 13.53
C PRO A 201 -15.38 -5.70 14.09
N GLU A 202 -14.13 -5.30 14.28
CA GLU A 202 -13.08 -6.18 14.77
C GLU A 202 -12.28 -5.56 15.89
N GLY A 203 -11.71 -6.40 16.75
CA GLY A 203 -10.76 -6.00 17.79
C GLY A 203 -11.33 -5.08 18.84
N ASN A 204 -10.86 -3.85 18.85
CA ASN A 204 -11.30 -2.81 19.79
C ASN A 204 -12.52 -2.01 19.30
N MET A 205 -13.24 -2.52 18.34
CA MET A 205 -14.44 -1.88 17.75
C MET A 205 -14.19 -0.52 17.08
N THR A 206 -12.97 -0.20 16.66
CA THR A 206 -12.66 1.05 15.95
C THR A 206 -12.36 0.87 14.47
N ALA A 207 -12.33 -0.37 14.00
CA ALA A 207 -12.11 -0.76 12.60
C ALA A 207 -13.07 -1.89 12.22
N CYS A 208 -13.26 -2.07 10.93
CA CYS A 208 -14.03 -3.17 10.36
C CYS A 208 -13.18 -3.95 9.35
N GLY A 209 -13.41 -5.25 9.28
CA GLY A 209 -12.71 -6.19 8.41
C GLY A 209 -13.57 -7.37 8.02
N THR A 210 -12.98 -8.37 7.38
CA THR A 210 -13.65 -9.63 7.05
C THR A 210 -13.96 -10.44 8.32
N ASP A 211 -15.08 -11.16 8.32
CA ASP A 211 -15.49 -11.99 9.45
C ASP A 211 -14.68 -13.32 9.48
N TYR A 212 -13.51 -13.27 10.09
CA TYR A 212 -12.65 -14.44 10.28
C TYR A 212 -12.98 -15.28 11.50
N LEU A 213 -13.96 -14.85 12.31
CA LEU A 213 -14.45 -15.58 13.50
C LEU A 213 -15.64 -16.46 13.19
N ASN A 214 -16.33 -16.23 12.07
CA ASN A 214 -17.48 -17.02 11.67
C ASN A 214 -17.07 -18.47 11.39
N LYS A 215 -17.81 -19.43 12.00
CA LYS A 215 -17.50 -20.87 11.93
C LYS A 215 -18.10 -21.57 10.71
N GLU A 216 -18.99 -20.92 10.00
CA GLU A 216 -19.61 -21.48 8.81
C GLU A 216 -18.61 -21.69 7.69
N TRP A 217 -18.64 -22.86 7.07
CA TRP A 217 -17.71 -23.19 5.98
C TRP A 217 -17.78 -22.21 4.81
N LEU A 218 -18.97 -21.73 4.48
CA LEU A 218 -19.14 -20.73 3.43
C LEU A 218 -18.32 -19.48 3.72
N SER A 219 -18.39 -18.94 4.93
CA SER A 219 -17.66 -17.75 5.34
C SER A 219 -16.14 -17.99 5.36
N ARG A 220 -15.70 -19.12 5.94
CA ARG A 220 -14.28 -19.51 5.99
C ARG A 220 -13.69 -19.70 4.60
N SER A 221 -14.43 -20.33 3.68
CA SER A 221 -13.99 -20.58 2.31
C SER A 221 -13.64 -19.30 1.55
N TYR A 222 -14.38 -18.21 1.79
CA TYR A 222 -14.06 -16.92 1.18
C TYR A 222 -12.64 -16.45 1.55
N ILE A 223 -12.30 -16.43 2.84
CA ILE A 223 -11.00 -15.93 3.29
C ILE A 223 -9.88 -16.84 2.77
N LEU A 224 -10.08 -18.16 2.76
CA LEU A 224 -9.09 -19.11 2.23
C LEU A 224 -8.84 -18.88 0.74
N VAL A 225 -9.92 -18.79 -0.06
CA VAL A 225 -9.81 -18.59 -1.51
C VAL A 225 -9.27 -17.19 -1.82
N TYR A 226 -9.79 -16.15 -1.14
CA TYR A 226 -9.30 -14.78 -1.30
C TYR A 226 -7.79 -14.67 -1.00
N SER A 227 -7.32 -15.31 0.08
CA SER A 227 -5.88 -15.30 0.41
C SER A 227 -5.00 -16.00 -0.65
N VAL A 228 -5.51 -17.05 -1.31
CA VAL A 228 -4.79 -17.67 -2.43
C VAL A 228 -4.57 -16.66 -3.55
N PHE A 229 -5.61 -15.91 -3.94
CA PHE A 229 -5.55 -14.99 -5.06
C PHE A 229 -4.90 -13.64 -4.73
N VAL A 230 -4.94 -13.19 -3.47
CA VAL A 230 -4.46 -11.86 -3.08
C VAL A 230 -3.14 -11.89 -2.29
N TYR A 231 -2.72 -13.05 -1.82
CA TYR A 231 -1.47 -13.18 -1.09
C TYR A 231 -0.54 -14.25 -1.70
N PHE A 232 -0.96 -15.50 -1.78
CA PHE A 232 -0.07 -16.60 -2.18
C PHE A 232 0.28 -16.60 -3.67
N LEU A 233 -0.69 -16.40 -4.55
CA LEU A 233 -0.44 -16.37 -5.99
C LEU A 233 0.46 -15.18 -6.40
N PRO A 234 0.18 -13.94 -5.97
CA PRO A 234 1.13 -12.84 -6.17
C PRO A 234 2.52 -13.12 -5.66
N LEU A 235 2.64 -13.70 -4.45
CA LEU A 235 3.93 -14.07 -3.86
C LEU A 235 4.70 -15.05 -4.75
N LEU A 236 4.06 -16.09 -5.24
CA LEU A 236 4.68 -17.07 -6.13
C LEU A 236 5.16 -16.45 -7.45
N VAL A 237 4.34 -15.59 -8.07
CA VAL A 237 4.70 -14.88 -9.31
C VAL A 237 5.89 -13.94 -9.08
N ILE A 238 5.92 -13.26 -7.94
CA ILE A 238 7.02 -12.37 -7.56
C ILE A 238 8.30 -13.14 -7.32
N ILE A 239 8.24 -14.24 -6.55
CA ILE A 239 9.40 -15.12 -6.29
C ILE A 239 9.96 -15.65 -7.61
N TYR A 240 9.11 -16.14 -8.51
CA TYR A 240 9.49 -16.57 -9.84
C TYR A 240 10.22 -15.47 -10.62
N SER A 241 9.63 -14.29 -10.68
CA SER A 241 10.19 -13.16 -11.43
C SER A 241 11.58 -12.76 -10.90
N TYR A 242 11.71 -12.63 -9.57
CA TYR A 242 12.97 -12.20 -8.96
C TYR A 242 14.05 -13.27 -8.94
N PHE A 243 13.68 -14.53 -8.89
CA PHE A 243 14.64 -15.63 -9.04
C PHE A 243 15.40 -15.51 -10.37
N PHE A 244 14.69 -15.33 -11.48
CA PHE A 244 15.33 -15.18 -12.79
C PHE A 244 16.02 -13.80 -12.98
N ILE A 245 15.46 -12.73 -12.41
CA ILE A 245 16.12 -11.41 -12.42
C ILE A 245 17.49 -11.49 -11.77
N VAL A 246 17.60 -12.09 -10.59
CA VAL A 246 18.87 -12.23 -9.87
C VAL A 246 19.87 -13.05 -10.68
N GLN A 247 19.44 -14.16 -11.30
CA GLN A 247 20.30 -14.96 -12.16
C GLN A 247 20.79 -14.17 -13.39
N ALA A 248 19.91 -13.45 -14.07
CA ALA A 248 20.26 -12.66 -15.25
C ALA A 248 21.25 -11.53 -14.91
N VAL A 249 21.04 -10.84 -13.77
CA VAL A 249 21.95 -9.78 -13.29
C VAL A 249 23.33 -10.37 -12.98
N ALA A 250 23.39 -11.49 -12.25
CA ALA A 250 24.65 -12.15 -11.91
C ALA A 250 25.42 -12.63 -13.15
N ALA A 251 24.71 -13.19 -14.13
CA ALA A 251 25.31 -13.60 -15.41
C ALA A 251 25.86 -12.40 -16.20
N HIS A 252 25.11 -11.30 -16.26
CA HIS A 252 25.55 -10.07 -16.94
C HIS A 252 26.78 -9.45 -16.26
N GLU A 253 26.80 -9.34 -14.93
CA GLU A 253 27.94 -8.82 -14.18
C GLU A 253 29.20 -9.69 -14.36
N LYS A 254 29.03 -11.02 -14.42
CA LYS A 254 30.12 -11.94 -14.70
C LYS A 254 30.66 -11.73 -16.12
N GLY A 255 29.78 -11.67 -17.13
CA GLY A 255 30.17 -11.43 -18.52
C GLY A 255 30.95 -10.13 -18.69
N MET A 256 30.50 -9.03 -18.05
CA MET A 256 31.19 -7.76 -18.08
C MET A 256 32.59 -7.81 -17.42
N ARG A 257 32.72 -8.49 -16.30
CA ARG A 257 34.04 -8.69 -15.65
C ARG A 257 34.99 -9.50 -16.51
N ASP A 258 34.49 -10.55 -17.16
CA ASP A 258 35.32 -11.39 -18.03
C ASP A 258 35.75 -10.65 -19.29
N GLN A 259 34.91 -9.79 -19.87
CA GLN A 259 35.27 -8.91 -20.98
C GLN A 259 36.29 -7.84 -20.57
N ALA A 260 36.09 -7.17 -19.41
CA ALA A 260 37.03 -6.19 -18.90
C ALA A 260 38.45 -6.79 -18.69
N LYS A 261 38.49 -8.03 -18.15
CA LYS A 261 39.75 -8.77 -17.99
C LYS A 261 40.42 -9.06 -19.34
N LYS A 262 39.66 -9.50 -20.35
CA LYS A 262 40.21 -9.76 -21.71
C LYS A 262 40.75 -8.51 -22.38
N MET A 263 40.16 -7.35 -22.12
CA MET A 263 40.56 -6.06 -22.68
C MET A 263 41.58 -5.32 -21.82
N ASN A 264 42.02 -5.90 -20.70
CA ASN A 264 42.98 -5.33 -19.74
C ASN A 264 42.56 -3.91 -19.25
N VAL A 265 41.26 -3.67 -19.07
CA VAL A 265 40.69 -2.39 -18.56
C VAL A 265 40.05 -2.58 -17.22
N ALA A 266 40.12 -1.55 -16.36
CA ALA A 266 39.56 -1.62 -15.00
C ALA A 266 38.04 -1.76 -14.96
N SER A 267 37.32 -1.21 -15.94
CA SER A 267 35.85 -1.39 -16.08
C SER A 267 35.40 -1.02 -17.50
N LEU A 268 34.35 -1.72 -17.97
CA LEU A 268 33.64 -1.36 -19.20
C LEU A 268 32.52 -0.37 -18.85
N ARG A 269 32.67 0.88 -19.28
CA ARG A 269 31.61 1.91 -19.19
C ARG A 269 30.92 2.07 -20.54
N SER A 270 30.21 1.04 -20.99
CA SER A 270 29.35 1.16 -22.17
C SER A 270 27.99 1.77 -21.80
N SER A 271 27.29 2.38 -22.76
CA SER A 271 25.93 2.87 -22.60
C SER A 271 24.98 1.75 -22.19
N GLU A 272 25.19 0.54 -22.68
CA GLU A 272 24.45 -0.67 -22.35
C GLU A 272 24.65 -1.07 -20.88
N ALA A 273 25.86 -1.00 -20.35
CA ALA A 273 26.16 -1.27 -18.95
C ALA A 273 25.47 -0.26 -18.02
N GLN A 274 25.41 1.01 -18.40
CA GLN A 274 24.71 2.04 -17.64
C GLN A 274 23.19 1.82 -17.64
N GLN A 275 22.61 1.45 -18.77
CA GLN A 275 21.18 1.15 -18.88
C GLN A 275 20.81 -0.08 -18.05
N THR A 276 21.56 -1.17 -18.14
CA THR A 276 21.35 -2.37 -17.32
C THR A 276 21.45 -2.06 -15.82
N SER A 277 22.43 -1.23 -15.42
CA SER A 277 22.56 -0.78 -14.01
C SER A 277 21.35 0.02 -13.55
N ALA A 278 20.76 0.86 -14.41
CA ALA A 278 19.55 1.62 -14.08
C ALA A 278 18.34 0.70 -13.90
N GLU A 279 18.14 -0.29 -14.78
CA GLU A 279 17.06 -1.27 -14.67
C GLU A 279 17.21 -2.14 -13.41
N CYS A 280 18.43 -2.55 -13.06
CA CYS A 280 18.70 -3.27 -11.82
C CYS A 280 18.36 -2.43 -10.57
N LYS A 281 18.61 -1.12 -10.59
CA LYS A 281 18.21 -0.22 -9.49
C LYS A 281 16.69 -0.16 -9.34
N LEU A 282 15.96 -0.04 -10.45
CA LEU A 282 14.49 -0.04 -10.43
C LEU A 282 13.93 -1.37 -9.93
N ALA A 283 14.53 -2.50 -10.34
CA ALA A 283 14.14 -3.81 -9.83
C ALA A 283 14.38 -3.95 -8.31
N LYS A 284 15.51 -3.45 -7.79
CA LYS A 284 15.79 -3.43 -6.34
C LYS A 284 14.76 -2.58 -5.57
N ILE A 285 14.39 -1.41 -6.10
CA ILE A 285 13.36 -0.55 -5.51
C ILE A 285 12.02 -1.29 -5.46
N ALA A 286 11.61 -1.91 -6.56
CA ALA A 286 10.38 -2.68 -6.62
C ALA A 286 10.39 -3.88 -5.63
N LEU A 287 11.51 -4.61 -5.54
CA LEU A 287 11.64 -5.70 -4.56
C LEU A 287 11.50 -5.20 -3.12
N MET A 288 12.08 -4.04 -2.82
CA MET A 288 11.99 -3.45 -1.47
C MET A 288 10.55 -3.08 -1.12
N THR A 289 9.82 -2.41 -2.02
CA THR A 289 8.40 -2.06 -1.78
C THR A 289 7.52 -3.29 -1.66
N ILE A 290 7.74 -4.31 -2.48
CA ILE A 290 7.05 -5.60 -2.42
C ILE A 290 7.31 -6.30 -1.09
N SER A 291 8.57 -6.38 -0.65
CA SER A 291 8.93 -7.01 0.63
C SER A 291 8.26 -6.30 1.82
N LEU A 292 8.24 -4.97 1.80
CA LEU A 292 7.56 -4.17 2.82
C LEU A 292 6.04 -4.42 2.82
N TRP A 293 5.42 -4.64 1.65
CA TRP A 293 4.02 -5.01 1.57
C TRP A 293 3.75 -6.34 2.29
N PHE A 294 4.53 -7.38 2.01
CA PHE A 294 4.36 -8.68 2.68
C PHE A 294 4.59 -8.58 4.19
N VAL A 295 5.62 -7.85 4.64
CA VAL A 295 5.86 -7.62 6.07
C VAL A 295 4.67 -6.93 6.73
N ALA A 296 4.06 -5.96 6.05
CA ALA A 296 2.93 -5.20 6.58
C ALA A 296 1.62 -6.04 6.64
N TRP A 297 1.34 -6.87 5.63
CA TRP A 297 0.09 -7.62 5.53
C TRP A 297 0.12 -9.00 6.19
N THR A 298 1.30 -9.59 6.40
CA THR A 298 1.43 -10.92 7.02
C THR A 298 0.80 -10.99 8.41
N PRO A 299 0.97 -10.02 9.33
CA PRO A 299 0.32 -10.09 10.64
C PRO A 299 -1.20 -10.18 10.55
N TYR A 300 -1.83 -9.42 9.63
CA TYR A 300 -3.27 -9.47 9.43
C TYR A 300 -3.72 -10.82 8.84
N LEU A 301 -2.98 -11.37 7.89
CA LEU A 301 -3.23 -12.73 7.36
C LEU A 301 -3.16 -13.78 8.47
N VAL A 302 -2.13 -13.73 9.33
CA VAL A 302 -1.96 -14.66 10.46
C VAL A 302 -3.16 -14.59 11.42
N ILE A 303 -3.66 -13.39 11.71
CA ILE A 303 -4.85 -13.19 12.56
C ILE A 303 -6.08 -13.82 11.91
N ASN A 304 -6.31 -13.60 10.61
CA ASN A 304 -7.42 -14.20 9.88
C ASN A 304 -7.37 -15.74 9.94
N TYR A 305 -6.19 -16.32 9.70
CA TYR A 305 -6.01 -17.78 9.76
C TYR A 305 -6.15 -18.32 11.19
N ALA A 306 -5.64 -17.60 12.19
CA ALA A 306 -5.84 -17.99 13.59
C ALA A 306 -7.33 -18.00 13.97
N GLY A 307 -8.13 -17.06 13.44
CA GLY A 307 -9.58 -17.04 13.63
C GLY A 307 -10.27 -18.20 12.94
N ILE A 308 -10.00 -18.40 11.64
CA ILE A 308 -10.61 -19.48 10.83
C ILE A 308 -10.35 -20.87 11.45
N PHE A 309 -9.13 -21.14 11.89
CA PHE A 309 -8.72 -22.44 12.41
C PHE A 309 -8.82 -22.54 13.92
N GLU A 310 -9.29 -21.50 14.61
CA GLU A 310 -9.46 -21.45 16.07
C GLU A 310 -8.18 -21.85 16.84
N THR A 311 -7.01 -21.57 16.26
CA THR A 311 -5.72 -22.03 16.80
C THR A 311 -5.29 -21.28 18.05
N LYS A 312 -5.74 -20.03 18.21
CA LYS A 312 -5.42 -19.15 19.36
C LYS A 312 -6.56 -18.18 19.63
N LYS A 313 -6.67 -17.76 20.90
CA LYS A 313 -7.57 -16.67 21.31
C LYS A 313 -7.03 -15.35 20.78
N ILE A 314 -7.75 -14.73 19.84
CA ILE A 314 -7.39 -13.46 19.24
C ILE A 314 -7.80 -12.35 20.19
N SER A 315 -6.84 -11.52 20.63
CA SER A 315 -7.11 -10.37 21.47
C SER A 315 -7.39 -9.10 20.66
N PRO A 316 -8.17 -8.14 21.20
CA PRO A 316 -8.37 -6.84 20.56
C PRO A 316 -7.06 -6.13 20.20
N LEU A 317 -6.04 -6.22 21.08
CA LEU A 317 -4.74 -5.60 20.85
C LEU A 317 -3.99 -6.20 19.66
N ALA A 318 -4.02 -7.54 19.50
CA ALA A 318 -3.39 -8.20 18.35
C ALA A 318 -4.04 -7.77 17.02
N THR A 319 -5.37 -7.65 17.01
CA THR A 319 -6.13 -7.23 15.82
C THR A 319 -5.81 -5.79 15.43
N ILE A 320 -5.71 -4.87 16.40
CA ILE A 320 -5.34 -3.47 16.17
C ILE A 320 -3.99 -3.39 15.46
N TRP A 321 -2.98 -4.07 16.00
CA TRP A 321 -1.64 -4.03 15.42
C TRP A 321 -1.60 -4.63 14.04
N GLY A 322 -2.25 -5.77 13.80
CA GLY A 322 -2.34 -6.37 12.47
C GLY A 322 -2.98 -5.43 11.44
N SER A 323 -4.10 -4.79 11.80
CA SER A 323 -4.80 -3.82 10.95
C SER A 323 -3.98 -2.54 10.72
N LEU A 324 -3.25 -2.06 11.73
CA LEU A 324 -2.41 -0.86 11.62
C LEU A 324 -1.20 -1.11 10.71
N PHE A 325 -0.50 -2.25 10.86
CA PHE A 325 0.61 -2.61 9.98
C PHE A 325 0.18 -2.72 8.52
N ALA A 326 -0.97 -3.34 8.25
CA ALA A 326 -1.51 -3.43 6.90
C ALA A 326 -1.72 -2.04 6.28
N LYS A 327 -2.25 -1.08 7.04
CA LYS A 327 -2.46 0.31 6.58
C LYS A 327 -1.15 1.09 6.43
N ALA A 328 -0.15 0.82 7.28
CA ALA A 328 1.16 1.47 7.19
C ALA A 328 1.87 1.20 5.84
N ASN A 329 1.50 0.13 5.13
CA ASN A 329 2.00 -0.15 3.79
C ASN A 329 1.88 1.05 2.83
N ALA A 330 0.79 1.80 2.89
CA ALA A 330 0.54 2.94 2.02
C ALA A 330 1.54 4.10 2.19
N VAL A 331 2.33 4.10 3.26
CA VAL A 331 3.36 5.12 3.54
C VAL A 331 4.71 4.74 2.95
N TYR A 332 4.99 3.45 2.76
CA TYR A 332 6.33 2.99 2.39
C TYR A 332 6.73 3.38 0.97
N ASN A 333 5.80 3.28 0.02
CA ASN A 333 6.08 3.50 -1.40
C ASN A 333 6.64 4.91 -1.69
N PRO A 334 6.01 6.02 -1.28
CA PRO A 334 6.54 7.36 -1.53
C PRO A 334 7.86 7.62 -0.82
N ILE A 335 8.10 7.06 0.36
CA ILE A 335 9.38 7.16 1.07
C ILE A 335 10.48 6.44 0.31
N VAL A 336 10.23 5.20 -0.12
CA VAL A 336 11.19 4.41 -0.90
C VAL A 336 11.53 5.10 -2.21
N TYR A 337 10.55 5.68 -2.92
CA TYR A 337 10.81 6.43 -4.15
C TYR A 337 11.61 7.71 -3.90
N GLY A 338 11.29 8.46 -2.85
CA GLY A 338 12.01 9.67 -2.46
C GLY A 338 13.48 9.42 -2.13
N ILE A 339 13.78 8.28 -1.51
CA ILE A 339 15.15 7.90 -1.13
C ILE A 339 15.90 7.27 -2.32
N SER A 340 15.27 6.36 -3.04
CA SER A 340 15.97 5.39 -3.88
C SER A 340 15.77 5.58 -5.39
N HIS A 341 14.68 6.24 -5.84
CA HIS A 341 14.39 6.39 -7.26
C HIS A 341 15.07 7.64 -7.86
N PRO A 342 16.18 7.52 -8.65
CA PRO A 342 17.02 8.67 -8.98
C PRO A 342 16.30 9.79 -9.72
N LYS A 343 15.52 9.43 -10.76
CA LYS A 343 14.76 10.42 -11.56
C LYS A 343 13.64 11.09 -10.76
N TYR A 344 12.94 10.33 -9.93
CA TYR A 344 11.89 10.88 -9.08
C TYR A 344 12.48 11.84 -8.04
N ARG A 345 13.55 11.41 -7.35
CA ARG A 345 14.26 12.24 -6.35
C ARG A 345 14.77 13.56 -6.94
N ALA A 346 15.38 13.51 -8.12
CA ALA A 346 15.87 14.73 -8.80
C ALA A 346 14.74 15.72 -9.04
N VAL A 347 13.62 15.28 -9.62
CA VAL A 347 12.45 16.14 -9.88
C VAL A 347 11.77 16.59 -8.58
N LEU A 348 11.71 15.74 -7.56
CA LEU A 348 11.17 16.09 -6.24
C LEU A 348 11.94 17.26 -5.62
N LEU A 349 13.27 17.18 -5.60
CA LEU A 349 14.12 18.22 -5.03
C LEU A 349 14.16 19.50 -5.88
N GLU A 350 14.03 19.39 -7.20
CA GLU A 350 13.86 20.52 -8.10
C GLU A 350 12.56 21.30 -7.80
N LYS A 351 11.44 20.58 -7.66
CA LYS A 351 10.12 21.19 -7.42
C LYS A 351 9.90 21.64 -5.97
N PHE A 352 10.52 20.93 -5.03
CA PHE A 352 10.37 21.14 -3.58
C PHE A 352 11.74 21.20 -2.90
N PRO A 353 12.52 22.29 -3.11
CA PRO A 353 13.87 22.41 -2.55
C PRO A 353 13.96 22.33 -1.04
N THR A 354 12.87 22.67 -0.34
CA THR A 354 12.76 22.61 1.12
C THR A 354 12.82 21.18 1.68
N LEU A 355 12.60 20.17 0.84
CA LEU A 355 12.73 18.75 1.22
C LEU A 355 14.19 18.24 1.14
N ALA A 356 15.14 19.07 0.65
CA ALA A 356 16.55 18.75 0.66
C ALA A 356 17.09 18.87 2.10
N CYS A 357 17.43 17.75 2.73
CA CYS A 357 18.08 17.74 4.06
C CYS A 357 19.53 18.23 4.06
N ALA A 358 20.09 18.54 2.89
CA ALA A 358 21.42 19.17 2.71
C ALA A 358 21.33 20.15 1.54
N PRO A 359 22.08 21.27 1.58
CA PRO A 359 22.18 22.13 0.42
C PRO A 359 22.65 21.31 -0.80
N PRO A 360 22.15 21.61 -2.00
CA PRO A 360 22.64 20.95 -3.20
C PRO A 360 24.18 21.09 -3.22
N PRO A 361 24.93 20.05 -3.62
CA PRO A 361 26.36 20.20 -3.83
C PRO A 361 26.54 21.40 -4.75
N PRO A 362 27.58 22.26 -4.50
CA PRO A 362 27.83 23.38 -5.36
C PRO A 362 27.85 22.85 -6.79
N GLU A 363 27.13 23.50 -7.69
CA GLU A 363 27.28 23.22 -9.11
C GLU A 363 28.77 23.31 -9.38
N ASP A 364 29.43 22.16 -9.53
CA ASP A 364 30.73 22.12 -10.10
C ASP A 364 30.60 22.84 -11.43
N THR A 365 31.17 24.00 -11.49
CA THR A 365 31.50 24.70 -12.71
C THR A 365 32.54 23.83 -13.42
N ALA A 366 32.16 22.60 -13.67
CA ALA A 366 32.87 21.63 -14.42
C ALA A 366 32.59 21.91 -15.88
N SER A 367 33.43 22.84 -16.34
CA SER A 367 34.08 22.66 -17.61
C SER A 367 33.24 22.97 -18.84
N ALA A 368 33.10 24.22 -19.09
CA ALA A 368 33.48 24.72 -20.42
C ALA A 368 34.97 24.47 -20.69
N VAL A 369 35.43 23.23 -20.72
CA VAL A 369 36.61 22.85 -21.48
C VAL A 369 36.10 22.55 -22.87
N SER A 370 35.86 23.64 -23.61
CA SER A 370 35.91 23.64 -25.06
C SER A 370 37.31 23.20 -25.47
N ALA A 371 37.42 21.96 -25.86
CA ALA A 371 38.61 21.49 -26.57
C ALA A 371 38.63 22.18 -27.93
N THR A 372 39.28 23.35 -27.97
CA THR A 372 39.76 23.94 -29.19
C THR A 372 40.93 23.07 -29.66
N THR A 373 40.66 22.06 -30.43
CA THR A 373 41.66 21.37 -31.24
C THR A 373 42.03 22.31 -32.37
N ASN A 374 43.09 23.08 -32.16
CA ASN A 374 43.84 23.73 -33.25
C ASN A 374 44.46 22.62 -34.08
N VAL A 375 43.84 22.31 -35.20
CA VAL A 375 44.47 21.59 -36.30
C VAL A 375 45.38 22.59 -37.01
N THR A 376 46.64 22.53 -36.70
CA THR A 376 47.70 23.16 -37.52
C THR A 376 47.82 22.38 -38.81
N GLU A 377 47.33 22.95 -39.90
CA GLU A 377 47.65 22.51 -41.26
C GLU A 377 49.15 22.79 -41.49
N GLU A 378 49.95 21.75 -41.52
CA GLU A 378 51.26 21.77 -42.16
C GLU A 378 51.09 21.72 -43.69
N LYS A 379 51.46 22.82 -44.37
CA LYS A 379 51.63 22.89 -45.80
C LYS A 379 52.94 22.13 -46.19
N PRO A 380 52.90 21.26 -47.18
CA PRO A 380 54.12 20.70 -47.72
C PRO A 380 54.85 21.77 -48.54
N ALA A 381 56.16 21.99 -48.22
CA ALA A 381 57.03 22.77 -49.02
C ALA A 381 57.49 21.99 -50.28
N ALA A 382 57.68 22.73 -51.37
CA ALA A 382 58.04 22.36 -52.73
C ALA A 382 59.17 21.40 -52.92
#